data_007772c0853fc95a0c98615e9f65c451
#
_entry.id   007772c0853fc95a0c98615e9f65c451
#
_cell.length_a   1.000
_cell.length_b   1.000
_cell.length_c   1.000
_cell.angle_alpha   90.00
_cell.angle_beta   90.00
_cell.angle_gamma   90.00
#
_symmetry.space_group_name_H-M   'P 1'
#
loop_
_entity.id
_entity.type
_entity.pdbx_description
1 polymer ?
#
loop_
_entity_poly.entity_id
_entity_poly.type
_entity_poly.pdbx_seq_one_letter_code
_entity_poly.pdbx_strand_id
1 'polypeptide(L)'
;MATIDYLLNKITNSELRAKLQSEIDRIQKQKRFGLVFEDHLPEATLLYDVEVRRGQKVTLKTDPLKQKFEVLSISDGIAHCISLDETEEQTEVNVEELVSYANLQCDANCYSFGVNDLLPYADFGDPIYPYLQPLDKIKNAPDSTLWHEVIEADNFHALQLLAYLYPGQVDCIYIDPPYNNRSRDWKYNNDYVDSNDAYRHSKWLSMMRKRLLLVKKLLNPKDSVLIVTIDEKEYNHLGCLLEEIFPEARIQMITSVISAKGVVRTGQFSRVEEYLYILEFGDSKAVQIECNMLDPSTKKQSNRDIEWLGFRRRAPQA
;
A
#
# COMPACT_ATOMS: atom_id res chain seq x y z
N MET A 1 6.32 -5.25 -16.73
CA MET A 1 6.90 -6.25 -17.67
C MET A 1 7.28 -7.53 -16.96
N ALA A 2 7.95 -7.51 -15.81
CA ALA A 2 8.38 -8.74 -15.10
C ALA A 2 7.28 -9.82 -14.92
N THR A 3 6.03 -9.45 -14.63
CA THR A 3 4.93 -10.41 -14.41
C THR A 3 4.49 -11.13 -15.69
N ILE A 4 4.42 -10.39 -16.81
CA ILE A 4 4.02 -10.98 -18.11
C ILE A 4 5.11 -11.93 -18.58
N ASP A 5 6.36 -11.53 -18.48
CA ASP A 5 7.52 -12.37 -18.87
C ASP A 5 7.59 -13.63 -18.01
N TYR A 6 7.37 -13.52 -16.71
CA TYR A 6 7.28 -14.66 -15.80
C TYR A 6 6.15 -15.63 -16.19
N LEU A 7 4.95 -15.14 -16.48
CA LEU A 7 3.82 -15.97 -16.90
C LEU A 7 4.06 -16.61 -18.26
N LEU A 8 4.65 -15.89 -19.20
CA LEU A 8 5.01 -16.41 -20.50
C LEU A 8 6.07 -17.51 -20.39
N ASN A 9 7.02 -17.40 -19.48
CA ASN A 9 8.04 -18.41 -19.25
C ASN A 9 7.49 -19.72 -18.66
N LYS A 10 6.34 -19.69 -17.95
CA LYS A 10 5.64 -20.90 -17.48
C LYS A 10 4.89 -21.66 -18.58
N ILE A 11 4.75 -21.09 -19.79
CA ILE A 11 4.05 -21.74 -20.89
C ILE A 11 5.03 -22.67 -21.63
N THR A 12 4.82 -23.97 -21.49
CA THR A 12 5.64 -25.02 -22.11
C THR A 12 5.43 -25.15 -23.63
N ASN A 13 4.24 -24.74 -24.12
CA ASN A 13 3.94 -24.76 -25.55
C ASN A 13 4.54 -23.52 -26.25
N SER A 14 5.61 -23.73 -27.03
CA SER A 14 6.35 -22.66 -27.72
C SER A 14 5.52 -21.88 -28.73
N GLU A 15 4.59 -22.54 -29.46
CA GLU A 15 3.72 -21.86 -30.44
C GLU A 15 2.67 -20.96 -29.74
N LEU A 16 2.07 -21.47 -28.68
CA LEU A 16 1.13 -20.69 -27.87
C LEU A 16 1.83 -19.48 -27.21
N ARG A 17 3.03 -19.70 -26.67
CA ARG A 17 3.85 -18.63 -26.08
C ARG A 17 4.16 -17.55 -27.12
N ALA A 18 4.59 -17.89 -28.32
CA ALA A 18 4.88 -16.93 -29.38
C ALA A 18 3.63 -16.15 -29.83
N LYS A 19 2.47 -16.82 -29.95
CA LYS A 19 1.20 -16.16 -30.27
C LYS A 19 0.77 -15.17 -29.20
N LEU A 20 0.87 -15.55 -27.92
CA LEU A 20 0.54 -14.67 -26.81
C LEU A 20 1.50 -13.49 -26.73
N GLN A 21 2.80 -13.69 -26.92
CA GLN A 21 3.77 -12.61 -26.98
C GLN A 21 3.42 -11.61 -28.08
N SER A 22 3.14 -12.10 -29.29
CA SER A 22 2.78 -11.23 -30.43
C SER A 22 1.49 -10.43 -30.18
N GLU A 23 0.51 -11.02 -29.50
CA GLU A 23 -0.73 -10.33 -29.16
C GLU A 23 -0.53 -9.30 -28.03
N ILE A 24 0.29 -9.61 -27.02
CA ILE A 24 0.69 -8.66 -26.00
C ILE A 24 1.42 -7.46 -26.61
N ASP A 25 2.38 -7.70 -27.51
CA ASP A 25 3.10 -6.65 -28.21
C ASP A 25 2.16 -5.77 -29.07
N ARG A 26 1.15 -6.41 -29.70
CA ARG A 26 0.11 -5.70 -30.45
C ARG A 26 -0.72 -4.79 -29.55
N ILE A 27 -1.16 -5.29 -28.40
CA ILE A 27 -1.94 -4.53 -27.42
C ILE A 27 -1.12 -3.36 -26.87
N GLN A 28 0.15 -3.58 -26.54
CA GLN A 28 1.05 -2.54 -26.02
C GLN A 28 1.31 -1.42 -27.03
N LYS A 29 1.34 -1.74 -28.33
CA LYS A 29 1.53 -0.76 -29.40
C LYS A 29 0.27 0.05 -29.71
N GLN A 30 -0.90 -0.34 -29.23
CA GLN A 30 -2.14 0.42 -29.45
C GLN A 30 -2.09 1.73 -28.69
N LYS A 31 -2.20 2.86 -29.40
CA LYS A 31 -2.37 4.18 -28.78
C LYS A 31 -3.75 4.24 -28.15
N ARG A 32 -3.80 4.52 -26.85
CA ARG A 32 -5.04 4.76 -26.11
C ARG A 32 -5.15 6.22 -25.75
N PHE A 33 -6.37 6.74 -25.77
CA PHE A 33 -6.69 8.05 -25.25
C PHE A 33 -7.15 7.89 -23.79
N GLY A 34 -6.60 8.71 -22.87
CA GLY A 34 -6.92 8.66 -21.44
C GLY A 34 -5.70 8.36 -20.58
N LEU A 35 -5.95 8.04 -19.32
CA LEU A 35 -4.91 7.71 -18.36
C LEU A 35 -4.28 6.35 -18.69
N VAL A 36 -2.99 6.36 -18.99
CA VAL A 36 -2.23 5.14 -19.29
C VAL A 36 -1.03 5.08 -18.36
N PHE A 37 -0.93 4.05 -17.57
CA PHE A 37 0.21 3.77 -16.70
C PHE A 37 0.48 2.27 -16.63
N GLU A 38 1.71 1.92 -16.32
CA GLU A 38 2.11 0.54 -16.14
C GLU A 38 1.62 0.02 -14.78
N ASP A 39 0.95 -1.13 -14.76
CA ASP A 39 0.53 -1.76 -13.52
C ASP A 39 1.64 -2.65 -13.00
N HIS A 40 2.33 -2.18 -11.97
CA HIS A 40 3.40 -2.91 -11.33
C HIS A 40 2.84 -3.81 -10.22
N LEU A 41 3.26 -5.06 -10.19
CA LEU A 41 2.92 -6.03 -9.14
C LEU A 41 4.15 -6.33 -8.29
N PRO A 42 4.00 -6.46 -6.97
CA PRO A 42 5.12 -6.86 -6.11
C PRO A 42 5.56 -8.28 -6.46
N GLU A 43 6.87 -8.50 -6.52
CA GLU A 43 7.44 -9.84 -6.75
C GLU A 43 7.29 -10.72 -5.51
N ALA A 44 7.35 -10.12 -4.33
CA ALA A 44 7.19 -10.81 -3.06
C ALA A 44 6.54 -9.89 -2.00
N THR A 45 5.92 -10.51 -1.00
CA THR A 45 5.31 -9.82 0.14
C THR A 45 5.95 -10.29 1.44
N LEU A 46 6.41 -9.36 2.26
CA LEU A 46 6.94 -9.65 3.60
C LEU A 46 5.81 -9.99 4.56
N LEU A 47 5.99 -11.03 5.35
CA LEU A 47 5.02 -11.52 6.32
C LEU A 47 5.51 -11.17 7.73
N TYR A 48 5.06 -10.04 8.25
CA TYR A 48 5.36 -9.60 9.61
C TYR A 48 4.56 -10.45 10.61
N ASP A 49 5.12 -10.64 11.81
CA ASP A 49 4.52 -11.39 12.92
C ASP A 49 4.17 -12.85 12.59
N VAL A 50 4.80 -13.41 11.57
CA VAL A 50 4.73 -14.83 11.26
C VAL A 50 5.95 -15.54 11.83
N GLU A 51 5.70 -16.62 12.59
CA GLU A 51 6.74 -17.47 13.13
C GLU A 51 7.51 -18.16 12.00
N VAL A 52 8.85 -18.11 12.10
CA VAL A 52 9.71 -18.81 11.13
C VAL A 52 9.62 -20.32 11.36
N ARG A 53 9.31 -21.06 10.30
CA ARG A 53 9.13 -22.52 10.32
C ARG A 53 9.94 -23.19 9.21
N ARG A 54 10.20 -24.47 9.40
CA ARG A 54 10.83 -25.30 8.36
C ARG A 54 10.04 -25.28 7.05
N GLY A 55 10.74 -25.19 5.93
CA GLY A 55 10.16 -25.16 4.59
C GLY A 55 9.61 -23.80 4.19
N GLN A 56 9.76 -22.77 5.02
CA GLN A 56 9.36 -21.42 4.67
C GLN A 56 10.48 -20.68 3.95
N LYS A 57 10.06 -19.83 3.01
CA LYS A 57 10.91 -18.83 2.38
C LYS A 57 11.11 -17.66 3.35
N VAL A 58 12.36 -17.28 3.56
CA VAL A 58 12.75 -16.23 4.51
C VAL A 58 13.79 -15.29 3.90
N THR A 59 13.87 -14.09 4.45
CA THR A 59 14.88 -13.09 4.12
C THR A 59 15.41 -12.45 5.40
N LEU A 60 16.51 -11.72 5.32
CA LEU A 60 17.06 -11.00 6.47
C LEU A 60 16.25 -9.73 6.76
N LYS A 61 15.96 -9.47 8.04
CA LYS A 61 15.29 -8.23 8.48
C LYS A 61 16.09 -6.96 8.16
N THR A 62 17.41 -7.07 8.13
CA THR A 62 18.31 -5.94 7.87
C THR A 62 18.28 -5.47 6.41
N ASP A 63 18.00 -6.37 5.48
CA ASP A 63 17.98 -6.09 4.05
C ASP A 63 16.93 -6.95 3.32
N PRO A 64 15.64 -6.66 3.53
CA PRO A 64 14.56 -7.51 3.08
C PRO A 64 14.54 -7.71 1.56
N LEU A 65 14.38 -8.97 1.15
CA LEU A 65 14.25 -9.43 -0.24
C LEU A 65 15.49 -9.32 -1.14
N LYS A 66 16.61 -8.79 -0.65
CA LYS A 66 17.87 -8.81 -1.40
C LYS A 66 18.51 -10.19 -1.44
N GLN A 67 18.40 -10.92 -0.33
CA GLN A 67 18.82 -12.30 -0.24
C GLN A 67 17.65 -13.16 0.19
N LYS A 68 17.43 -14.26 -0.51
CA LYS A 68 16.31 -15.16 -0.32
C LYS A 68 16.80 -16.53 0.09
N PHE A 69 16.15 -17.08 1.11
CA PHE A 69 16.53 -18.37 1.69
C PHE A 69 15.31 -19.25 1.92
N GLU A 70 15.53 -20.57 1.99
CA GLU A 70 14.54 -21.53 2.49
C GLU A 70 15.06 -22.19 3.76
N VAL A 71 14.19 -22.30 4.77
CA VAL A 71 14.54 -22.89 6.08
C VAL A 71 14.52 -24.41 5.98
N LEU A 72 15.68 -25.05 6.14
CA LEU A 72 15.81 -26.50 6.14
C LEU A 72 15.52 -27.12 7.51
N SER A 73 16.03 -26.49 8.57
CA SER A 73 15.80 -26.93 9.95
C SER A 73 15.97 -25.77 10.93
N ILE A 74 15.40 -25.96 12.13
CA ILE A 74 15.55 -25.00 13.25
C ILE A 74 15.96 -25.79 14.47
N SER A 75 17.06 -25.37 15.12
CA SER A 75 17.54 -25.93 16.40
C SER A 75 18.10 -24.82 17.28
N ASP A 76 17.75 -24.83 18.55
CA ASP A 76 18.28 -23.90 19.59
C ASP A 76 18.13 -22.39 19.19
N GLY A 77 17.06 -22.03 18.50
CA GLY A 77 16.79 -20.64 18.02
C GLY A 77 17.63 -20.23 16.81
N ILE A 78 18.31 -21.18 16.16
CA ILE A 78 19.07 -21.00 14.93
C ILE A 78 18.33 -21.72 13.79
N ALA A 79 18.09 -21.00 12.70
CA ALA A 79 17.58 -21.54 11.47
C ALA A 79 18.73 -21.85 10.51
N HIS A 80 18.79 -23.07 10.03
CA HIS A 80 19.69 -23.50 8.97
C HIS A 80 18.96 -23.36 7.64
N CYS A 81 19.52 -22.57 6.73
CA CYS A 81 18.85 -22.14 5.52
C CYS A 81 19.71 -22.43 4.28
N ILE A 82 19.06 -22.64 3.14
CA ILE A 82 19.72 -22.70 1.83
C ILE A 82 19.39 -21.42 1.06
N SER A 83 20.36 -20.88 0.32
CA SER A 83 20.13 -19.72 -0.56
C SER A 83 19.26 -20.12 -1.74
N LEU A 84 18.27 -19.26 -2.08
CA LEU A 84 17.41 -19.40 -3.26
C LEU A 84 17.86 -18.47 -4.40
N ASP A 85 18.87 -17.64 -4.18
CA ASP A 85 19.42 -16.79 -5.23
C ASP A 85 20.17 -17.63 -6.26
N GLU A 86 19.88 -17.39 -7.54
CA GLU A 86 20.48 -18.14 -8.65
C GLU A 86 22.01 -17.92 -8.67
N THR A 87 22.75 -18.93 -8.28
CA THR A 87 24.14 -19.09 -8.72
C THR A 87 24.13 -19.75 -10.09
N GLU A 88 24.95 -19.30 -11.01
CA GLU A 88 25.00 -19.70 -12.45
C GLU A 88 25.25 -21.21 -12.72
N GLU A 89 25.21 -22.06 -11.70
CA GLU A 89 25.27 -23.51 -11.81
C GLU A 89 24.10 -24.17 -11.08
N GLN A 90 22.93 -24.24 -11.75
CA GLN A 90 21.82 -25.06 -11.30
C GLN A 90 22.06 -26.53 -11.66
N THR A 91 22.49 -27.33 -10.72
CA THR A 91 22.14 -28.74 -10.67
C THR A 91 20.71 -28.84 -10.13
N GLU A 92 19.76 -29.38 -10.90
CA GLU A 92 18.42 -29.72 -10.46
C GLU A 92 18.51 -30.63 -9.23
N VAL A 93 18.30 -30.07 -8.03
CA VAL A 93 18.27 -30.84 -6.79
C VAL A 93 16.87 -31.42 -6.63
N ASN A 94 16.76 -32.72 -6.71
CA ASN A 94 15.51 -33.45 -6.54
C ASN A 94 15.03 -33.36 -5.09
N VAL A 95 13.83 -32.84 -4.86
CA VAL A 95 13.22 -32.58 -3.53
C VAL A 95 13.14 -33.86 -2.66
N GLU A 96 13.10 -35.04 -3.28
CA GLU A 96 13.08 -36.34 -2.57
C GLU A 96 14.44 -36.70 -1.95
N GLU A 97 15.55 -36.21 -2.46
CA GLU A 97 16.88 -36.41 -1.85
C GLU A 97 17.10 -35.54 -0.61
N LEU A 98 16.42 -34.40 -0.49
CA LEU A 98 16.54 -33.47 0.67
C LEU A 98 16.07 -34.08 2.01
N VAL A 99 15.24 -35.10 1.98
CA VAL A 99 14.74 -35.80 3.20
C VAL A 99 15.85 -36.61 3.88
N SER A 100 16.89 -37.02 3.15
CA SER A 100 18.01 -37.80 3.68
C SER A 100 19.14 -36.93 4.29
N TYR A 101 19.11 -35.62 4.07
CA TYR A 101 20.19 -34.69 4.46
C TYR A 101 20.12 -34.16 5.91
N ALA A 102 19.25 -34.70 6.76
CA ALA A 102 19.20 -34.33 8.19
C ALA A 102 20.53 -34.58 8.97
N ASN A 103 21.54 -35.18 8.33
CA ASN A 103 22.84 -35.53 8.93
C ASN A 103 24.09 -35.12 8.12
N LEU A 104 23.95 -34.19 7.12
CA LEU A 104 25.09 -33.88 6.27
C LEU A 104 25.65 -32.47 6.48
N GLN A 105 26.98 -32.42 6.44
CA GLN A 105 27.81 -31.22 6.41
C GLN A 105 27.31 -30.30 5.30
N CYS A 106 26.96 -29.05 5.67
CA CYS A 106 26.46 -28.01 4.74
C CYS A 106 27.50 -27.74 3.65
N ASP A 107 27.10 -27.93 2.39
CA ASP A 107 27.83 -27.46 1.23
C ASP A 107 27.78 -25.93 1.10
N ALA A 108 28.49 -25.35 0.15
CA ALA A 108 28.81 -23.92 0.04
C ALA A 108 27.62 -22.94 0.05
N ASN A 109 26.36 -23.41 -0.07
CA ASN A 109 25.15 -22.58 -0.12
C ASN A 109 24.28 -22.65 1.14
N CYS A 110 24.77 -23.22 2.23
CA CYS A 110 24.07 -23.29 3.52
C CYS A 110 24.48 -22.15 4.44
N TYR A 111 23.50 -21.53 5.09
CA TYR A 111 23.66 -20.42 6.00
C TYR A 111 22.94 -20.71 7.31
N SER A 112 23.45 -20.13 8.40
CA SER A 112 22.82 -20.23 9.73
C SER A 112 22.53 -18.84 10.28
N PHE A 113 21.28 -18.59 10.63
CA PHE A 113 20.82 -17.29 11.13
C PHE A 113 20.04 -17.47 12.42
N GLY A 114 20.06 -16.48 13.30
CA GLY A 114 19.09 -16.40 14.39
C GLY A 114 17.68 -16.31 13.86
N VAL A 115 16.74 -17.08 14.40
CA VAL A 115 15.33 -17.03 13.97
C VAL A 115 14.76 -15.61 14.05
N ASN A 116 15.21 -14.83 15.05
CA ASN A 116 14.77 -13.44 15.23
C ASN A 116 15.29 -12.47 14.17
N ASP A 117 16.34 -12.84 13.41
CA ASP A 117 16.91 -12.01 12.34
C ASP A 117 16.25 -12.25 10.99
N LEU A 118 15.41 -13.27 10.93
CA LEU A 118 14.71 -13.69 9.73
C LEU A 118 13.28 -13.13 9.66
N LEU A 119 12.82 -12.90 8.45
CA LEU A 119 11.46 -12.48 8.12
C LEU A 119 10.91 -13.38 7.02
N PRO A 120 9.82 -14.11 7.25
CA PRO A 120 9.16 -14.88 6.21
C PRO A 120 8.64 -13.97 5.09
N TYR A 121 8.62 -14.48 3.88
CA TYR A 121 8.00 -13.82 2.74
C TYR A 121 7.24 -14.81 1.86
N ALA A 122 6.29 -14.30 1.09
CA ALA A 122 5.57 -15.02 0.06
C ALA A 122 5.91 -14.45 -1.31
N ASP A 123 6.19 -15.29 -2.29
CA ASP A 123 6.37 -14.87 -3.68
C ASP A 123 5.03 -14.51 -4.34
N PHE A 124 5.11 -13.84 -5.48
CA PHE A 124 3.94 -13.54 -6.29
C PHE A 124 3.20 -14.83 -6.67
N GLY A 125 1.92 -14.90 -6.28
CA GLY A 125 1.06 -16.05 -6.54
C GLY A 125 1.01 -17.07 -5.40
N ASP A 126 1.84 -16.96 -4.39
CA ASP A 126 1.69 -17.74 -3.16
C ASP A 126 0.43 -17.27 -2.39
N PRO A 127 -0.40 -18.19 -1.85
CA PRO A 127 -1.58 -17.80 -1.11
C PRO A 127 -1.21 -17.16 0.23
N ILE A 128 -1.74 -15.96 0.50
CA ILE A 128 -1.61 -15.28 1.79
C ILE A 128 -2.98 -15.22 2.45
N TYR A 129 -3.04 -15.57 3.73
CA TYR A 129 -4.27 -15.56 4.53
C TYR A 129 -4.13 -14.59 5.70
N PRO A 130 -4.28 -13.26 5.48
CA PRO A 130 -4.20 -12.28 6.55
C PRO A 130 -5.38 -12.43 7.51
N TYR A 131 -5.16 -12.09 8.79
CA TYR A 131 -6.20 -12.04 9.83
C TYR A 131 -5.93 -10.87 10.77
N LEU A 132 -6.99 -10.42 11.48
CA LEU A 132 -6.87 -9.39 12.51
C LEU A 132 -6.68 -10.07 13.86
N GLN A 133 -5.60 -9.71 14.56
CA GLN A 133 -5.32 -10.15 15.92
C GLN A 133 -5.69 -9.03 16.89
N PRO A 134 -6.65 -9.24 17.82
CA PRO A 134 -6.93 -8.28 18.87
C PRO A 134 -5.73 -8.10 19.80
N LEU A 135 -5.24 -6.86 19.95
CA LEU A 135 -4.11 -6.53 20.81
C LEU A 135 -4.57 -5.97 22.15
N ASP A 136 -5.52 -5.02 22.13
CA ASP A 136 -6.01 -4.36 23.32
C ASP A 136 -7.46 -3.87 23.14
N LYS A 137 -8.16 -3.61 24.25
CA LYS A 137 -9.53 -3.12 24.28
C LYS A 137 -9.76 -2.20 25.44
N ILE A 138 -10.08 -0.93 25.17
CA ILE A 138 -10.43 0.06 26.18
C ILE A 138 -11.94 0.30 26.15
N LYS A 139 -12.62 0.09 27.28
CA LYS A 139 -14.06 0.31 27.40
C LYS A 139 -14.33 1.51 28.34
N ASN A 140 -14.38 2.72 27.78
CA ASN A 140 -14.62 3.95 28.50
C ASN A 140 -16.10 4.41 28.55
N ALA A 141 -16.96 3.79 27.74
CA ALA A 141 -18.40 4.04 27.69
C ALA A 141 -19.17 2.71 27.76
N PRO A 142 -19.42 2.17 28.99
CA PRO A 142 -19.99 0.82 29.17
C PRO A 142 -21.33 0.60 28.48
N ASP A 143 -22.16 1.63 28.37
CA ASP A 143 -23.51 1.58 27.82
C ASP A 143 -23.57 1.90 26.31
N SER A 144 -22.42 2.23 25.70
CA SER A 144 -22.33 2.51 24.27
C SER A 144 -22.09 1.24 23.48
N THR A 145 -22.79 1.12 22.33
CA THR A 145 -22.53 0.09 21.31
C THR A 145 -21.57 0.57 20.23
N LEU A 146 -21.17 1.84 20.26
CA LEU A 146 -20.25 2.44 19.30
C LEU A 146 -18.80 2.09 19.66
N TRP A 147 -18.01 1.76 18.65
CA TRP A 147 -16.61 1.42 18.77
C TRP A 147 -15.75 2.24 17.82
N HIS A 148 -14.55 2.57 18.29
CA HIS A 148 -13.46 3.07 17.46
C HIS A 148 -12.40 1.96 17.37
N GLU A 149 -11.99 1.64 16.17
CA GLU A 149 -11.00 0.60 15.92
C GLU A 149 -9.74 1.21 15.32
N VAL A 150 -8.58 0.79 15.83
CA VAL A 150 -7.26 1.14 15.28
C VAL A 150 -6.65 -0.15 14.76
N ILE A 151 -6.34 -0.18 13.47
CA ILE A 151 -5.75 -1.34 12.80
C ILE A 151 -4.30 -0.99 12.44
N GLU A 152 -3.34 -1.67 13.04
CA GLU A 152 -1.93 -1.58 12.69
C GLU A 152 -1.59 -2.67 11.67
N ALA A 153 -1.37 -2.28 10.41
CA ALA A 153 -1.08 -3.21 9.33
C ALA A 153 -0.56 -2.48 8.09
N ASP A 154 -0.08 -3.24 7.10
CA ASP A 154 -0.02 -2.72 5.74
C ASP A 154 -1.43 -2.35 5.27
N ASN A 155 -1.60 -1.12 4.79
CA ASN A 155 -2.89 -0.57 4.43
C ASN A 155 -3.63 -1.41 3.37
N PHE A 156 -2.92 -1.99 2.40
CA PHE A 156 -3.53 -2.80 1.35
C PHE A 156 -4.14 -4.09 1.92
N HIS A 157 -3.42 -4.76 2.83
CA HIS A 157 -3.90 -5.99 3.47
C HIS A 157 -5.06 -5.71 4.43
N ALA A 158 -4.98 -4.61 5.20
CA ALA A 158 -6.11 -4.17 6.05
C ALA A 158 -7.37 -3.90 5.23
N LEU A 159 -7.25 -3.18 4.11
CA LEU A 159 -8.38 -2.91 3.21
C LEU A 159 -8.98 -4.19 2.60
N GLN A 160 -8.17 -5.21 2.27
CA GLN A 160 -8.67 -6.49 1.79
C GLN A 160 -9.56 -7.19 2.84
N LEU A 161 -9.12 -7.20 4.10
CA LEU A 161 -9.89 -7.77 5.21
C LEU A 161 -11.17 -6.98 5.46
N LEU A 162 -11.09 -5.65 5.51
CA LEU A 162 -12.24 -4.79 5.70
C LEU A 162 -13.26 -4.94 4.56
N ALA A 163 -12.79 -5.04 3.31
CA ALA A 163 -13.66 -5.25 2.15
C ALA A 163 -14.41 -6.60 2.19
N TYR A 164 -13.89 -7.57 2.92
CA TYR A 164 -14.58 -8.84 3.19
C TYR A 164 -15.58 -8.69 4.35
N LEU A 165 -15.21 -7.97 5.42
CA LEU A 165 -16.02 -7.83 6.63
C LEU A 165 -17.19 -6.84 6.47
N TYR A 166 -16.95 -5.72 5.75
CA TYR A 166 -17.86 -4.58 5.64
C TYR A 166 -18.16 -4.18 4.18
N PRO A 167 -18.50 -5.10 3.28
CA PRO A 167 -18.75 -4.76 1.89
C PRO A 167 -19.99 -3.85 1.76
N GLY A 168 -19.82 -2.67 1.16
CA GLY A 168 -20.89 -1.73 0.92
C GLY A 168 -21.52 -1.11 2.19
N GLN A 169 -20.79 -1.06 3.29
CA GLN A 169 -21.32 -0.61 4.59
C GLN A 169 -20.64 0.66 5.13
N VAL A 170 -19.62 1.15 4.46
CA VAL A 170 -18.87 2.33 4.92
C VAL A 170 -19.46 3.59 4.30
N ASP A 171 -19.91 4.52 5.14
CA ASP A 171 -20.57 5.74 4.72
C ASP A 171 -19.60 6.89 4.43
N CYS A 172 -18.41 6.87 5.04
CA CYS A 172 -17.40 7.91 4.80
C CYS A 172 -16.00 7.32 4.85
N ILE A 173 -15.20 7.62 3.83
CA ILE A 173 -13.78 7.30 3.79
C ILE A 173 -13.00 8.60 3.56
N TYR A 174 -12.04 8.87 4.46
CA TYR A 174 -11.06 9.94 4.30
C TYR A 174 -9.67 9.34 4.14
N ILE A 175 -8.94 9.77 3.11
CA ILE A 175 -7.56 9.32 2.87
C ILE A 175 -6.66 10.51 2.58
N ASP A 176 -5.44 10.42 3.12
CA ASP A 176 -4.34 11.35 2.90
C ASP A 176 -3.15 10.55 2.36
N PRO A 177 -3.11 10.28 1.05
CA PRO A 177 -2.06 9.44 0.46
C PRO A 177 -0.72 10.18 0.43
N PRO A 178 0.42 9.47 0.26
CA PRO A 178 1.69 10.13 0.03
C PRO A 178 1.61 10.99 -1.24
N TYR A 179 2.04 12.26 -1.15
CA TYR A 179 1.88 13.25 -2.23
C TYR A 179 2.92 13.12 -3.36
N ASN A 180 3.79 12.11 -3.27
CA ASN A 180 4.82 11.86 -4.28
C ASN A 180 5.76 13.07 -4.54
N ASN A 181 6.03 13.85 -3.50
CA ASN A 181 6.71 15.14 -3.56
C ASN A 181 8.24 15.07 -3.54
N ARG A 182 8.85 13.94 -3.94
CA ARG A 182 10.29 13.65 -3.96
C ARG A 182 10.93 13.38 -2.60
N SER A 183 10.19 13.37 -1.51
CA SER A 183 10.66 12.78 -0.26
C SER A 183 10.58 11.25 -0.38
N ARG A 184 11.48 10.54 0.34
CA ARG A 184 11.42 9.08 0.45
C ARG A 184 10.39 8.71 1.51
N ASP A 185 9.12 9.07 1.30
CA ASP A 185 8.03 8.95 2.25
C ASP A 185 7.12 7.75 2.00
N TRP A 186 7.26 7.08 0.86
CA TRP A 186 6.48 5.91 0.53
C TRP A 186 7.30 4.83 -0.20
N LYS A 187 6.85 3.59 -0.09
CA LYS A 187 7.48 2.41 -0.67
C LYS A 187 6.63 1.83 -1.78
N TYR A 188 7.31 1.27 -2.77
CA TYR A 188 6.74 0.45 -3.82
C TYR A 188 7.57 -0.83 -3.93
N ASN A 189 6.93 -2.01 -3.86
CA ASN A 189 7.63 -3.29 -3.80
C ASN A 189 8.72 -3.33 -2.70
N ASN A 190 8.37 -2.86 -1.48
CA ASN A 190 9.25 -2.78 -0.30
C ASN A 190 10.41 -1.77 -0.38
N ASP A 191 10.68 -1.18 -1.54
CA ASP A 191 11.71 -0.16 -1.72
C ASP A 191 11.12 1.25 -1.71
N TYR A 192 11.86 2.20 -1.14
CA TYR A 192 11.51 3.61 -1.26
C TYR A 192 11.64 4.09 -2.70
N VAL A 193 10.62 4.78 -3.19
CA VAL A 193 10.63 5.33 -4.55
C VAL A 193 11.59 6.49 -4.62
N ASP A 194 12.60 6.39 -5.50
CA ASP A 194 13.60 7.44 -5.69
C ASP A 194 13.01 8.69 -6.35
N SER A 195 13.52 9.85 -5.98
CA SER A 195 13.08 11.15 -6.53
C SER A 195 13.31 11.27 -8.04
N ASN A 196 14.27 10.55 -8.60
CA ASN A 196 14.65 10.55 -10.02
C ASN A 196 14.05 9.37 -10.80
N ASP A 197 13.22 8.54 -10.16
CA ASP A 197 12.58 7.43 -10.83
C ASP A 197 11.64 7.93 -11.93
N ALA A 198 11.94 7.55 -13.18
CA ALA A 198 11.14 7.95 -14.35
C ALA A 198 9.70 7.41 -14.30
N TYR A 199 9.48 6.31 -13.58
CA TYR A 199 8.18 5.64 -13.42
C TYR A 199 7.46 5.98 -12.11
N ARG A 200 7.93 6.97 -11.35
CA ARG A 200 7.36 7.32 -10.03
C ARG A 200 5.87 7.61 -10.06
N HIS A 201 5.38 8.35 -11.08
CA HIS A 201 3.95 8.65 -11.25
C HIS A 201 3.16 7.38 -11.57
N SER A 202 3.68 6.53 -12.43
CA SER A 202 3.10 5.23 -12.78
C SER A 202 3.01 4.29 -11.57
N LYS A 203 4.08 4.20 -10.79
CA LYS A 203 4.11 3.44 -9.53
C LYS A 203 3.09 3.97 -8.51
N TRP A 204 3.00 5.30 -8.37
CA TRP A 204 2.04 5.94 -7.49
C TRP A 204 0.59 5.64 -7.91
N LEU A 205 0.29 5.77 -9.21
CA LEU A 205 -1.03 5.42 -9.76
C LEU A 205 -1.39 3.95 -9.53
N SER A 206 -0.44 3.04 -9.74
CA SER A 206 -0.65 1.61 -9.48
C SER A 206 -0.93 1.35 -8.01
N MET A 207 -0.19 1.97 -7.09
CA MET A 207 -0.41 1.88 -5.64
C MET A 207 -1.79 2.40 -5.24
N MET A 208 -2.19 3.56 -5.76
CA MET A 208 -3.49 4.17 -5.48
C MET A 208 -4.64 3.36 -6.08
N ARG A 209 -4.51 2.93 -7.34
CA ARG A 209 -5.54 2.15 -8.04
C ARG A 209 -5.94 0.89 -7.26
N LYS A 210 -4.97 0.13 -6.78
CA LYS A 210 -5.23 -1.10 -6.01
C LYS A 210 -6.05 -0.81 -4.75
N ARG A 211 -5.73 0.26 -4.03
CA ARG A 211 -6.43 0.68 -2.81
C ARG A 211 -7.81 1.25 -3.10
N LEU A 212 -7.95 2.10 -4.11
CA LEU A 212 -9.24 2.68 -4.51
C LEU A 212 -10.23 1.62 -5.01
N LEU A 213 -9.77 0.55 -5.65
CA LEU A 213 -10.64 -0.59 -6.02
C LEU A 213 -11.17 -1.33 -4.79
N LEU A 214 -10.41 -1.39 -3.69
CA LEU A 214 -10.90 -1.94 -2.42
C LEU A 214 -11.85 -0.95 -1.71
N VAL A 215 -11.51 0.35 -1.72
CA VAL A 215 -12.38 1.42 -1.24
C VAL A 215 -13.76 1.37 -1.91
N LYS A 216 -13.80 1.17 -3.23
CA LYS A 216 -15.06 1.00 -3.98
C LYS A 216 -15.92 -0.15 -3.46
N LYS A 217 -15.31 -1.24 -3.00
CA LYS A 217 -16.04 -2.38 -2.41
C LYS A 217 -16.59 -2.08 -1.02
N LEU A 218 -15.94 -1.18 -0.28
CA LEU A 218 -16.32 -0.81 1.09
C LEU A 218 -17.45 0.20 1.12
N LEU A 219 -17.44 1.18 0.22
CA LEU A 219 -18.37 2.30 0.21
C LEU A 219 -19.82 1.84 0.01
N ASN A 220 -20.71 2.41 0.81
CA ASN A 220 -22.14 2.26 0.66
C ASN A 220 -22.60 2.91 -0.67
N PRO A 221 -23.10 2.15 -1.63
CA PRO A 221 -23.43 2.71 -2.95
C PRO A 221 -24.65 3.63 -2.95
N LYS A 222 -25.44 3.62 -1.86
CA LYS A 222 -26.67 4.41 -1.75
C LYS A 222 -26.45 5.79 -1.17
N ASP A 223 -25.51 5.91 -0.22
CA ASP A 223 -25.25 7.16 0.49
C ASP A 223 -23.86 7.09 1.16
N SER A 224 -22.86 7.56 0.46
CA SER A 224 -21.50 7.61 1.00
C SER A 224 -20.64 8.70 0.37
N VAL A 225 -19.53 9.02 1.03
CA VAL A 225 -18.58 10.03 0.60
C VAL A 225 -17.16 9.50 0.70
N LEU A 226 -16.37 9.73 -0.35
CA LEU A 226 -14.90 9.55 -0.33
C LEU A 226 -14.24 10.92 -0.41
N ILE A 227 -13.32 11.19 0.50
CA ILE A 227 -12.52 12.42 0.53
C ILE A 227 -11.05 12.04 0.37
N VAL A 228 -10.36 12.66 -0.59
CA VAL A 228 -8.94 12.42 -0.88
C VAL A 228 -8.19 13.74 -0.92
N THR A 229 -7.21 13.91 -0.03
CA THR A 229 -6.30 15.06 -0.08
C THR A 229 -5.15 14.80 -1.04
N ILE A 230 -4.64 15.84 -1.68
CA ILE A 230 -3.52 15.75 -2.62
C ILE A 230 -2.88 17.13 -2.87
N ASP A 231 -1.63 17.14 -3.32
CA ASP A 231 -0.94 18.35 -3.72
C ASP A 231 -0.85 18.52 -5.26
N GLU A 232 -0.18 19.59 -5.70
CA GLU A 232 -0.01 19.92 -7.11
C GLU A 232 0.82 18.91 -7.92
N LYS A 233 1.42 17.90 -7.30
CA LYS A 233 2.23 16.90 -8.01
C LYS A 233 1.38 15.82 -8.67
N GLU A 234 0.36 15.35 -7.96
CA GLU A 234 -0.42 14.21 -8.41
C GLU A 234 -1.91 14.52 -8.59
N TYR A 235 -2.39 15.75 -8.33
CA TYR A 235 -3.83 16.03 -8.41
C TYR A 235 -4.46 15.70 -9.77
N ASN A 236 -3.77 16.01 -10.88
CA ASN A 236 -4.27 15.71 -12.22
C ASN A 236 -4.38 14.20 -12.47
N HIS A 237 -3.32 13.46 -12.09
CA HIS A 237 -3.30 12.00 -12.25
C HIS A 237 -4.35 11.33 -11.38
N LEU A 238 -4.49 11.81 -10.14
CA LEU A 238 -5.52 11.33 -9.22
C LEU A 238 -6.92 11.60 -9.76
N GLY A 239 -7.18 12.81 -10.26
CA GLY A 239 -8.50 13.17 -10.83
C GLY A 239 -8.91 12.22 -11.95
N CYS A 240 -8.03 11.97 -12.94
CA CYS A 240 -8.30 11.01 -14.01
C CYS A 240 -8.51 9.57 -13.48
N LEU A 241 -7.74 9.16 -12.47
CA LEU A 241 -7.88 7.83 -11.86
C LEU A 241 -9.21 7.69 -11.11
N LEU A 242 -9.65 8.73 -10.41
CA LEU A 242 -10.93 8.75 -9.70
C LEU A 242 -12.11 8.68 -10.69
N GLU A 243 -12.07 9.41 -11.80
CA GLU A 243 -13.07 9.33 -12.87
C GLU A 243 -13.13 7.94 -13.49
N GLU A 244 -11.98 7.28 -13.70
CA GLU A 244 -11.92 5.92 -14.25
C GLU A 244 -12.55 4.89 -13.31
N ILE A 245 -12.21 4.96 -12.00
CA ILE A 245 -12.64 3.96 -11.01
C ILE A 245 -14.10 4.18 -10.57
N PHE A 246 -14.51 5.44 -10.44
CA PHE A 246 -15.81 5.84 -9.88
C PHE A 246 -16.66 6.67 -10.89
N PRO A 247 -16.95 6.13 -12.08
CA PRO A 247 -17.73 6.86 -13.09
C PRO A 247 -19.16 7.19 -12.62
N GLU A 248 -19.66 6.52 -11.59
CA GLU A 248 -20.96 6.76 -10.96
C GLU A 248 -20.97 7.89 -9.94
N ALA A 249 -19.80 8.34 -9.47
CA ALA A 249 -19.69 9.35 -8.43
C ALA A 249 -19.86 10.78 -8.98
N ARG A 250 -20.39 11.67 -8.16
CA ARG A 250 -20.28 13.12 -8.39
C ARG A 250 -18.98 13.60 -7.78
N ILE A 251 -18.04 13.99 -8.63
CA ILE A 251 -16.68 14.37 -8.23
C ILE A 251 -16.57 15.89 -8.22
N GLN A 252 -16.13 16.43 -7.08
CA GLN A 252 -15.79 17.85 -6.93
C GLN A 252 -14.37 17.99 -6.39
N MET A 253 -13.63 18.97 -6.92
CA MET A 253 -12.32 19.35 -6.38
C MET A 253 -12.44 20.69 -5.65
N ILE A 254 -11.94 20.73 -4.43
CA ILE A 254 -11.89 21.93 -3.59
C ILE A 254 -10.44 22.31 -3.37
N THR A 255 -10.14 23.59 -3.47
CA THR A 255 -8.84 24.15 -3.12
C THR A 255 -8.81 24.57 -1.66
N SER A 256 -7.86 24.03 -0.88
CA SER A 256 -7.61 24.41 0.50
C SER A 256 -6.40 25.36 0.57
N VAL A 257 -6.58 26.53 1.14
CA VAL A 257 -5.46 27.48 1.35
C VAL A 257 -4.71 27.09 2.62
N ILE A 258 -3.51 26.50 2.44
CA ILE A 258 -2.67 26.04 3.55
C ILE A 258 -1.81 27.17 4.14
N SER A 259 -1.48 28.18 3.32
CA SER A 259 -0.71 29.33 3.76
C SER A 259 -1.01 30.54 2.88
N ALA A 260 -1.65 31.57 3.44
CA ALA A 260 -1.94 32.80 2.70
C ALA A 260 -0.67 33.57 2.23
N LYS A 261 0.46 33.38 2.91
CA LYS A 261 1.76 33.96 2.54
C LYS A 261 2.51 33.13 1.49
N GLY A 262 2.06 31.91 1.27
CA GLY A 262 2.72 30.93 0.43
C GLY A 262 4.00 30.35 1.05
N VAL A 263 4.39 29.17 0.55
CA VAL A 263 5.67 28.54 0.84
C VAL A 263 6.65 28.95 -0.27
N VAL A 264 7.70 29.68 0.10
CA VAL A 264 8.71 30.18 -0.85
C VAL A 264 9.45 29.00 -1.48
N ARG A 265 9.58 29.03 -2.81
CA ARG A 265 10.33 28.05 -3.61
C ARG A 265 11.35 28.77 -4.49
N THR A 266 12.57 28.29 -4.48
CA THR A 266 13.63 28.88 -5.32
C THR A 266 13.31 28.69 -6.80
N GLY A 267 13.19 29.80 -7.54
CA GLY A 267 12.93 29.80 -8.98
C GLY A 267 11.50 29.41 -9.40
N GLN A 268 10.55 29.36 -8.47
CA GLN A 268 9.14 29.03 -8.73
C GLN A 268 8.21 29.99 -7.98
N PHE A 269 6.93 30.01 -8.37
CA PHE A 269 5.91 30.69 -7.60
C PHE A 269 5.71 30.02 -6.25
N SER A 270 5.36 30.82 -5.23
CA SER A 270 5.05 30.29 -3.90
C SER A 270 3.80 29.42 -3.95
N ARG A 271 3.84 28.29 -3.25
CA ARG A 271 2.69 27.41 -3.08
C ARG A 271 1.82 27.94 -1.95
N VAL A 272 0.52 28.06 -2.18
CA VAL A 272 -0.46 28.54 -1.20
C VAL A 272 -1.56 27.51 -0.91
N GLU A 273 -1.72 26.52 -1.77
CA GLU A 273 -2.86 25.60 -1.77
C GLU A 273 -2.48 24.11 -1.78
N GLU A 274 -3.44 23.31 -1.34
CA GLU A 274 -3.60 21.88 -1.54
C GLU A 274 -5.03 21.62 -2.04
N TYR A 275 -5.27 20.41 -2.52
CA TYR A 275 -6.53 20.02 -3.14
C TYR A 275 -7.21 18.90 -2.36
N LEU A 276 -8.55 18.93 -2.35
CA LEU A 276 -9.39 17.86 -1.85
C LEU A 276 -10.32 17.41 -2.96
N TYR A 277 -10.29 16.13 -3.30
CA TYR A 277 -11.34 15.52 -4.11
C TYR A 277 -12.42 15.01 -3.17
N ILE A 278 -13.66 15.39 -3.44
CA ILE A 278 -14.86 14.92 -2.75
C ILE A 278 -15.69 14.16 -3.76
N LEU A 279 -15.92 12.89 -3.50
CA LEU A 279 -16.73 12.01 -4.31
C LEU A 279 -17.99 11.65 -3.54
N GLU A 280 -19.14 12.00 -4.08
CA GLU A 280 -20.45 11.71 -3.49
C GLU A 280 -21.12 10.57 -4.27
N PHE A 281 -21.62 9.58 -3.55
CA PHE A 281 -22.25 8.38 -4.12
C PHE A 281 -23.74 8.34 -3.77
N GLY A 282 -24.56 7.87 -4.71
CA GLY A 282 -25.99 7.70 -4.53
C GLY A 282 -26.70 9.01 -4.17
N ASP A 283 -27.41 9.01 -3.04
CA ASP A 283 -28.19 10.14 -2.54
C ASP A 283 -27.38 11.13 -1.68
N SER A 284 -26.09 10.85 -1.41
CA SER A 284 -25.23 11.76 -0.65
C SER A 284 -25.15 13.12 -1.33
N LYS A 285 -25.14 14.20 -0.58
CA LYS A 285 -25.07 15.56 -1.10
C LYS A 285 -24.53 16.53 -0.05
N ALA A 286 -23.85 17.55 -0.54
CA ALA A 286 -23.49 18.67 0.30
C ALA A 286 -24.76 19.37 0.82
N VAL A 287 -24.86 19.54 2.12
CA VAL A 287 -25.96 20.30 2.75
C VAL A 287 -25.41 21.56 3.37
N GLN A 288 -26.15 22.65 3.20
CA GLN A 288 -25.82 23.88 3.88
C GLN A 288 -26.31 23.81 5.30
N ILE A 289 -25.37 23.91 6.25
CA ILE A 289 -25.66 23.97 7.69
C ILE A 289 -25.46 25.42 8.10
N GLU A 290 -26.43 26.00 8.80
CA GLU A 290 -26.22 27.27 9.50
C GLU A 290 -25.16 27.05 10.58
N CYS A 291 -23.99 27.60 10.36
CA CYS A 291 -22.85 27.45 11.25
C CYS A 291 -22.19 28.80 11.46
N ASN A 292 -22.01 29.15 12.72
CA ASN A 292 -21.33 30.37 13.13
C ASN A 292 -19.82 30.19 13.41
N MET A 293 -19.22 29.09 12.96
CA MET A 293 -17.79 28.79 13.14
C MET A 293 -16.87 29.89 12.61
N LEU A 294 -17.30 30.59 11.55
CA LEU A 294 -16.54 31.69 10.95
C LEU A 294 -16.93 33.07 11.48
N ASP A 295 -17.95 33.16 12.31
CA ASP A 295 -18.39 34.43 12.90
C ASP A 295 -17.40 34.88 13.99
N PRO A 296 -16.72 36.03 13.80
CA PRO A 296 -15.79 36.54 14.80
C PRO A 296 -16.43 36.80 16.20
N SER A 297 -17.74 37.02 16.25
CA SER A 297 -18.46 37.26 17.51
C SER A 297 -18.55 36.01 18.38
N THR A 298 -18.62 34.82 17.79
CA THR A 298 -18.65 33.54 18.52
C THR A 298 -17.31 33.16 19.15
N LYS A 299 -16.18 33.63 18.59
CA LYS A 299 -14.85 33.42 19.20
C LYS A 299 -14.71 34.06 20.59
N LYS A 300 -15.50 35.09 20.89
CA LYS A 300 -15.49 35.76 22.21
C LYS A 300 -16.36 35.06 23.27
N GLN A 301 -17.37 34.29 22.86
CA GLN A 301 -18.25 33.55 23.77
C GLN A 301 -17.73 32.15 24.12
N SER A 302 -16.99 31.48 23.21
CA SER A 302 -16.49 30.13 23.43
C SER A 302 -15.30 30.01 24.38
N ASN A 303 -14.66 31.14 24.77
CA ASN A 303 -13.47 31.11 25.63
C ASN A 303 -13.76 30.88 27.13
N ARG A 304 -15.00 30.71 27.53
CA ARG A 304 -15.32 30.52 28.97
C ARG A 304 -15.46 29.06 29.39
N ASP A 305 -15.71 28.13 28.45
CA ASP A 305 -16.02 26.73 28.79
C ASP A 305 -15.24 25.69 27.94
N ILE A 306 -14.33 26.13 27.08
CA ILE A 306 -13.50 25.21 26.26
C ILE A 306 -12.04 25.47 26.58
N GLU A 307 -11.43 24.54 27.30
CA GLU A 307 -9.99 24.49 27.51
C GLU A 307 -9.32 23.95 26.24
N TRP A 308 -8.70 24.84 25.45
CA TRP A 308 -7.95 24.44 24.25
C TRP A 308 -6.62 23.83 24.68
N LEU A 309 -6.55 22.49 24.75
CA LEU A 309 -5.30 21.79 24.86
C LEU A 309 -4.56 21.88 23.52
N GLY A 310 -3.58 22.78 23.47
CA GLY A 310 -2.73 22.92 22.27
C GLY A 310 -1.87 21.69 22.05
N PHE A 311 -2.28 20.80 21.16
CA PHE A 311 -1.44 19.73 20.64
C PHE A 311 -0.39 20.32 19.69
N ARG A 312 0.62 20.99 20.24
CA ARG A 312 1.83 21.37 19.50
C ARG A 312 2.98 20.52 19.97
N ARG A 313 3.40 19.55 19.16
CA ARG A 313 4.70 18.93 19.32
C ARG A 313 5.75 20.00 19.00
N ARG A 314 6.48 20.49 20.00
CA ARG A 314 7.66 21.32 19.76
C ARG A 314 8.68 20.46 19.00
N ALA A 315 9.09 20.89 17.82
CA ALA A 315 10.27 20.32 17.18
C ALA A 315 11.48 20.48 18.12
N PRO A 316 12.35 19.49 18.24
CA PRO A 316 13.61 19.67 18.95
C PRO A 316 14.35 20.86 18.32
N GLN A 317 14.79 21.80 19.14
CA GLN A 317 15.73 22.82 18.67
C GLN A 317 17.03 22.10 18.34
N ALA A 318 17.53 22.31 17.09
CA ALA A 318 18.83 21.84 16.63
C ALA A 318 19.94 22.53 17.39
#